data_61096834b009792b58ca61839fa9b4d8
#
_entry.id   61096834b009792b58ca61839fa9b4d8
#
_cell.length_a   1.000
_cell.length_b   1.000
_cell.length_c   1.000
_cell.angle_alpha   90.00
_cell.angle_beta   90.00
_cell.angle_gamma   90.00
#
_symmetry.space_group_name_H-M   'P 1'
#
loop_
_entity.id
_entity.type
_entity.pdbx_description
1 polymer ?
#
loop_
_entity_poly.entity_id
_entity_poly.type
_entity_poly.pdbx_seq_one_letter_code
_entity_poly.pdbx_strand_id
1 'polypeptide(L)'
;MAGVLLVAGCSSGGGGGGLPTPSWAGGSSANSSGASPSAGATESAAPAEGAVKVLRTVATGLKSPWGLAPLPDGAGLLVSDRDDGTISKVDEKTGKITELGVVSGVSAAGEGGLLGIALSPGFASDHMIYAYFTSASDNRVVRMLWDESKPAKEQLGAPDTIFKGIPKGYIHNGGRIAFGPDGMLYAGTGESGQRGLAQDRKSLGGKILRLTPEGDPAPGNPFPDSPVYTYGHRNVQGLAWDDKQRLFASEFGQDTWDELNAIKPGGDYGWPNAEGRSSDPKYVSPIAQWHTDDASPSGIAYVDGVIWMAGLKGQRLWRIPLDGTTAAAAPQAFLTGEYGRLRTVVAAGGDKVWLVTSNTDGRGKPKPGDDRILELEVK
;
A
#
# COMPACT_ATOMS: atom_id res chain seq x y z
N MET A 1 6.60 65.95 5.47
CA MET A 1 5.32 66.42 6.02
C MET A 1 4.67 65.18 6.65
N ALA A 2 4.89 64.92 7.89
CA ALA A 2 4.41 65.45 9.15
C ALA A 2 2.87 65.29 9.30
N GLY A 3 2.49 64.51 10.29
CA GLY A 3 1.13 64.45 10.79
C GLY A 3 0.88 63.23 11.70
N VAL A 4 1.45 63.28 12.89
CA VAL A 4 1.11 62.47 14.08
C VAL A 4 -0.13 63.05 14.73
N LEU A 5 -1.04 62.21 15.25
CA LEU A 5 -1.87 62.56 16.39
C LEU A 5 -2.35 61.32 17.15
N LEU A 6 -1.84 61.21 18.37
CA LEU A 6 -2.34 60.41 19.51
C LEU A 6 -3.52 61.14 20.16
N VAL A 7 -4.52 60.38 20.67
CA VAL A 7 -5.23 60.76 21.90
C VAL A 7 -5.61 59.52 22.70
N ALA A 8 -5.20 59.53 23.96
CA ALA A 8 -5.56 58.62 25.02
C ALA A 8 -6.81 59.13 25.78
N GLY A 9 -7.53 58.27 26.42
CA GLY A 9 -8.59 58.62 27.34
C GLY A 9 -9.01 57.46 28.25
N CYS A 10 -8.65 57.56 29.53
CA CYS A 10 -9.01 56.66 30.65
C CYS A 10 -10.48 56.86 31.12
N SER A 11 -11.18 55.95 31.70
CA SER A 11 -11.22 55.59 33.13
C SER A 11 -12.57 54.97 33.58
N SER A 12 -12.47 53.96 34.36
CA SER A 12 -13.04 53.75 35.72
C SER A 12 -14.50 53.32 35.94
N GLY A 13 -14.62 52.33 36.78
CA GLY A 13 -15.68 52.11 37.75
C GLY A 13 -16.52 50.83 37.45
N GLY A 14 -16.56 49.75 38.14
CA GLY A 14 -16.70 49.55 39.56
C GLY A 14 -18.03 48.85 39.81
N GLY A 15 -18.08 47.67 40.41
CA GLY A 15 -19.34 47.09 40.87
C GLY A 15 -19.31 45.57 41.00
N GLY A 16 -19.15 45.07 42.20
CA GLY A 16 -19.12 43.66 42.57
C GLY A 16 -20.49 43.00 42.57
N GLY A 17 -20.48 41.71 42.46
CA GLY A 17 -21.62 40.84 42.60
C GLY A 17 -21.18 39.41 42.80
N GLY A 18 -21.05 39.00 44.07
CA GLY A 18 -20.71 37.63 44.44
C GLY A 18 -21.83 36.67 44.11
N LEU A 19 -21.45 35.50 43.66
CA LEU A 19 -22.34 34.35 43.53
C LEU A 19 -22.12 33.38 44.67
N PRO A 20 -23.20 32.78 45.22
CA PRO A 20 -23.10 31.87 46.33
C PRO A 20 -22.69 30.48 45.93
N THR A 21 -21.77 29.88 46.67
CA THR A 21 -21.48 28.47 46.69
C THR A 21 -22.59 27.67 47.40
N PRO A 22 -23.04 26.53 46.85
CA PRO A 22 -23.77 25.56 47.66
C PRO A 22 -22.79 24.56 48.26
N SER A 23 -22.73 24.55 49.58
CA SER A 23 -22.15 23.45 50.35
C SER A 23 -23.16 22.31 50.42
N TRP A 24 -22.67 21.10 50.15
CA TRP A 24 -23.36 19.86 50.54
C TRP A 24 -22.41 19.05 51.41
N ALA A 25 -22.77 18.92 52.65
CA ALA A 25 -22.13 18.02 53.61
C ALA A 25 -23.00 16.74 53.70
N GLY A 26 -22.33 15.65 53.82
CA GLY A 26 -22.79 14.52 54.64
C GLY A 26 -23.23 13.26 53.92
N GLY A 27 -22.45 12.22 54.04
CA GLY A 27 -23.02 10.97 54.48
C GLY A 27 -22.83 9.73 53.62
N SER A 28 -21.98 8.86 54.11
CA SER A 28 -22.11 7.42 54.10
C SER A 28 -21.28 6.62 53.10
N SER A 29 -20.33 5.93 53.68
CA SER A 29 -19.51 4.84 53.17
C SER A 29 -20.33 3.78 52.46
N ALA A 30 -19.96 3.50 51.22
CA ALA A 30 -20.26 2.24 50.59
C ALA A 30 -18.98 1.70 49.96
N ASN A 31 -18.64 0.49 50.34
CA ASN A 31 -17.57 -0.33 49.80
C ASN A 31 -17.62 -0.35 48.26
N SER A 32 -16.68 0.25 47.60
CA SER A 32 -16.40 -0.06 46.20
C SER A 32 -15.25 -1.08 46.15
N SER A 33 -15.65 -2.34 45.96
CA SER A 33 -14.77 -3.38 45.46
C SER A 33 -14.04 -2.86 44.25
N GLY A 34 -12.73 -2.75 44.33
CA GLY A 34 -11.85 -2.36 43.23
C GLY A 34 -12.02 -3.32 42.04
N ALA A 35 -12.58 -2.80 40.95
CA ALA A 35 -12.42 -3.41 39.67
C ALA A 35 -10.96 -3.22 39.27
N SER A 36 -10.19 -4.31 39.27
CA SER A 36 -8.89 -4.37 38.62
C SER A 36 -9.07 -3.91 37.16
N PRO A 37 -8.12 -3.12 36.61
CA PRO A 37 -8.15 -2.81 35.18
C PRO A 37 -8.17 -4.12 34.40
N SER A 38 -9.16 -4.30 33.54
CA SER A 38 -9.25 -5.41 32.61
C SER A 38 -7.91 -5.52 31.89
N ALA A 39 -7.23 -6.65 32.07
CA ALA A 39 -6.06 -6.97 31.30
C ALA A 39 -6.43 -6.81 29.82
N GLY A 40 -5.72 -5.94 29.10
CA GLY A 40 -5.93 -5.76 27.66
C GLY A 40 -5.94 -7.14 27.00
N ALA A 41 -6.92 -7.36 26.13
CA ALA A 41 -7.01 -8.59 25.37
C ALA A 41 -5.65 -8.84 24.70
N THR A 42 -4.97 -9.89 25.08
CA THR A 42 -3.75 -10.34 24.43
C THR A 42 -4.14 -10.67 23.00
N GLU A 43 -3.47 -10.03 22.04
CA GLU A 43 -3.61 -10.32 20.62
C GLU A 43 -3.33 -11.84 20.44
N SER A 44 -4.29 -12.56 19.91
CA SER A 44 -4.10 -13.98 19.65
C SER A 44 -3.37 -14.14 18.31
N ALA A 45 -2.29 -14.90 18.31
CA ALA A 45 -1.59 -15.24 17.08
C ALA A 45 -2.54 -15.93 16.09
N ALA A 46 -2.37 -15.64 14.80
CA ALA A 46 -3.12 -16.32 13.76
C ALA A 46 -2.80 -17.83 13.75
N PRO A 47 -3.75 -18.70 13.36
CA PRO A 47 -3.51 -20.15 13.27
C PRO A 47 -2.30 -20.46 12.39
N ALA A 48 -1.48 -21.44 12.83
CA ALA A 48 -0.28 -21.86 12.09
C ALA A 48 -0.61 -22.40 10.71
N GLU A 49 -1.75 -23.09 10.56
CA GLU A 49 -2.20 -23.68 9.31
C GLU A 49 -3.47 -23.00 8.80
N GLY A 50 -3.61 -22.97 7.48
CA GLY A 50 -4.76 -22.42 6.80
C GLY A 50 -5.12 -23.15 5.51
N ALA A 51 -6.03 -22.57 4.74
CA ALA A 51 -6.52 -23.15 3.51
C ALA A 51 -6.81 -22.08 2.47
N VAL A 52 -6.78 -22.47 1.20
CA VAL A 52 -7.17 -21.64 0.05
C VAL A 52 -8.13 -22.45 -0.82
N LYS A 53 -9.22 -21.82 -1.20
CA LYS A 53 -10.19 -22.36 -2.16
C LYS A 53 -10.44 -21.35 -3.26
N VAL A 54 -10.21 -21.73 -4.52
CA VAL A 54 -10.60 -20.92 -5.66
C VAL A 54 -12.13 -21.02 -5.81
N LEU A 55 -12.80 -19.89 -5.66
CA LEU A 55 -14.26 -19.81 -5.78
C LEU A 55 -14.67 -19.70 -7.25
N ARG A 56 -14.00 -18.83 -7.99
CA ARG A 56 -14.26 -18.63 -9.43
C ARG A 56 -13.14 -17.82 -10.10
N THR A 57 -13.10 -17.89 -11.42
CA THR A 57 -12.41 -16.90 -12.27
C THR A 57 -13.38 -15.76 -12.55
N VAL A 58 -13.00 -14.54 -12.16
CA VAL A 58 -13.81 -13.32 -12.34
C VAL A 58 -13.70 -12.79 -13.76
N ALA A 59 -12.46 -12.69 -14.28
CA ALA A 59 -12.17 -12.21 -15.61
C ALA A 59 -10.96 -12.93 -16.21
N THR A 60 -10.88 -12.96 -17.52
CA THR A 60 -9.79 -13.56 -18.32
C THR A 60 -9.38 -12.63 -19.44
N GLY A 61 -8.18 -12.84 -20.01
CA GLY A 61 -7.73 -12.09 -21.19
C GLY A 61 -7.21 -10.68 -20.86
N LEU A 62 -6.81 -10.43 -19.61
CA LEU A 62 -6.10 -9.21 -19.24
C LEU A 62 -4.69 -9.25 -19.86
N LYS A 63 -4.13 -8.06 -20.11
CA LYS A 63 -2.78 -7.90 -20.65
C LYS A 63 -1.89 -7.26 -19.59
N SER A 64 -0.75 -7.88 -19.30
CA SER A 64 0.21 -7.38 -18.31
C SER A 64 -0.41 -6.66 -17.09
N PRO A 65 -1.47 -7.24 -16.45
CA PRO A 65 -2.17 -6.56 -15.35
C PRO A 65 -1.22 -6.37 -14.18
N TRP A 66 -1.24 -5.16 -13.56
CA TRP A 66 -0.31 -4.84 -12.49
C TRP A 66 -1.02 -4.43 -11.19
N GLY A 67 -1.71 -3.32 -11.18
CA GLY A 67 -2.48 -2.81 -10.05
C GLY A 67 -3.93 -3.30 -10.07
N LEU A 68 -4.51 -3.51 -8.91
CA LEU A 68 -5.92 -3.83 -8.72
C LEU A 68 -6.48 -2.98 -7.59
N ALA A 69 -7.61 -2.31 -7.83
CA ALA A 69 -8.31 -1.54 -6.82
C ALA A 69 -9.82 -1.89 -6.85
N PRO A 70 -10.35 -2.51 -5.78
CA PRO A 70 -11.79 -2.76 -5.66
C PRO A 70 -12.56 -1.43 -5.55
N LEU A 71 -13.65 -1.33 -6.30
CA LEU A 71 -14.59 -0.22 -6.19
C LEU A 71 -15.46 -0.38 -4.95
N PRO A 72 -15.92 0.73 -4.34
CA PRO A 72 -16.88 0.66 -3.24
C PRO A 72 -18.14 -0.12 -3.64
N ASP A 73 -18.79 -0.72 -2.63
CA ASP A 73 -20.10 -1.38 -2.74
C ASP A 73 -20.17 -2.52 -3.77
N GLY A 74 -19.02 -3.13 -4.12
CA GLY A 74 -18.98 -4.21 -5.09
C GLY A 74 -19.32 -3.76 -6.52
N ALA A 75 -19.08 -2.49 -6.85
CA ALA A 75 -19.36 -1.93 -8.18
C ALA A 75 -18.40 -2.45 -9.26
N GLY A 76 -17.35 -3.21 -8.88
CA GLY A 76 -16.38 -3.80 -9.78
C GLY A 76 -14.95 -3.61 -9.30
N LEU A 77 -14.00 -3.92 -10.17
CA LEU A 77 -12.57 -3.82 -9.92
C LEU A 77 -11.93 -2.93 -10.98
N LEU A 78 -11.05 -2.01 -10.57
CA LEU A 78 -10.16 -1.33 -11.50
C LEU A 78 -8.86 -2.11 -11.63
N VAL A 79 -8.36 -2.24 -12.85
CA VAL A 79 -7.09 -2.91 -13.14
C VAL A 79 -6.25 -2.04 -14.06
N SER A 80 -4.96 -1.88 -13.76
CA SER A 80 -3.99 -1.23 -14.63
C SER A 80 -3.32 -2.24 -15.55
N ASP A 81 -3.13 -1.88 -16.82
CA ASP A 81 -2.29 -2.58 -17.78
C ASP A 81 -0.93 -1.87 -17.85
N ARG A 82 0.13 -2.59 -17.49
CA ARG A 82 1.48 -2.04 -17.40
C ARG A 82 1.98 -1.53 -18.75
N ASP A 83 1.79 -2.31 -19.79
CA ASP A 83 2.46 -2.10 -21.07
C ASP A 83 1.68 -1.13 -21.95
N ASP A 84 0.35 -1.26 -22.02
CA ASP A 84 -0.50 -0.37 -22.80
C ASP A 84 -0.82 0.94 -22.07
N GLY A 85 -0.56 1.03 -20.76
CA GLY A 85 -0.80 2.22 -19.95
C GLY A 85 -2.28 2.52 -19.74
N THR A 86 -3.15 1.52 -19.82
CA THR A 86 -4.60 1.68 -19.69
C THR A 86 -5.10 1.33 -18.29
N ILE A 87 -6.22 1.91 -17.89
CA ILE A 87 -7.02 1.45 -16.74
C ILE A 87 -8.34 0.92 -17.27
N SER A 88 -8.73 -0.26 -16.80
CA SER A 88 -10.00 -0.90 -17.15
C SER A 88 -10.81 -1.19 -15.89
N LYS A 89 -12.15 -1.11 -16.04
CA LYS A 89 -13.12 -1.63 -15.06
C LYS A 89 -13.50 -3.06 -15.42
N VAL A 90 -13.48 -3.93 -14.44
CA VAL A 90 -13.96 -5.30 -14.52
C VAL A 90 -15.24 -5.42 -13.71
N ASP A 91 -16.31 -5.80 -14.35
CA ASP A 91 -17.57 -6.13 -13.66
C ASP A 91 -17.41 -7.49 -12.97
N GLU A 92 -17.56 -7.50 -11.65
CA GLU A 92 -17.30 -8.70 -10.84
C GLU A 92 -18.27 -9.86 -11.13
N LYS A 93 -19.49 -9.56 -11.57
CA LYS A 93 -20.52 -10.56 -11.78
C LYS A 93 -20.41 -11.23 -13.16
N THR A 94 -20.11 -10.42 -14.17
CA THR A 94 -20.11 -10.87 -15.56
C THR A 94 -18.73 -11.13 -16.11
N GLY A 95 -17.68 -10.60 -15.47
CA GLY A 95 -16.30 -10.63 -15.97
C GLY A 95 -16.06 -9.67 -17.14
N LYS A 96 -17.03 -8.82 -17.48
CA LYS A 96 -16.89 -7.85 -18.57
C LYS A 96 -15.78 -6.85 -18.25
N ILE A 97 -14.81 -6.74 -19.15
CA ILE A 97 -13.74 -5.73 -19.09
C ILE A 97 -14.15 -4.53 -19.94
N THR A 98 -14.09 -3.33 -19.36
CA THR A 98 -14.37 -2.07 -20.04
C THR A 98 -13.19 -1.13 -19.82
N GLU A 99 -12.47 -0.79 -20.89
CA GLU A 99 -11.37 0.16 -20.85
C GLU A 99 -11.91 1.57 -20.53
N LEU A 100 -11.37 2.21 -19.49
CA LEU A 100 -11.74 3.57 -19.07
C LEU A 100 -10.96 4.63 -19.83
N GLY A 101 -9.71 4.31 -20.18
CA GLY A 101 -8.82 5.20 -20.94
C GLY A 101 -7.35 4.89 -20.72
N VAL A 102 -6.52 5.67 -21.41
CA VAL A 102 -5.05 5.63 -21.34
C VAL A 102 -4.54 6.69 -20.37
N VAL A 103 -3.61 6.33 -19.50
CA VAL A 103 -2.89 7.27 -18.64
C VAL A 103 -1.79 7.95 -19.47
N SER A 104 -2.03 9.19 -19.84
CA SER A 104 -1.09 9.96 -20.67
C SER A 104 0.27 10.13 -19.99
N GLY A 105 1.36 9.96 -20.75
CA GLY A 105 2.73 10.11 -20.27
C GLY A 105 3.40 8.82 -19.80
N VAL A 106 2.69 7.69 -19.79
CA VAL A 106 3.30 6.38 -19.56
C VAL A 106 4.29 6.06 -20.67
N SER A 107 5.49 5.59 -20.27
CA SER A 107 6.56 5.14 -21.15
C SER A 107 7.05 3.78 -20.69
N ALA A 108 6.34 2.74 -21.08
CA ALA A 108 6.60 1.37 -20.67
C ALA A 108 7.93 0.86 -21.25
N ALA A 109 8.78 0.32 -20.38
CA ALA A 109 10.03 -0.35 -20.77
C ALA A 109 10.52 -1.24 -19.63
N GLY A 110 10.89 -2.49 -19.93
CA GLY A 110 11.35 -3.46 -18.94
C GLY A 110 10.30 -3.75 -17.88
N GLU A 111 10.58 -3.38 -16.63
CA GLU A 111 9.62 -3.51 -15.51
C GLU A 111 8.75 -2.26 -15.31
N GLY A 112 9.10 -1.17 -15.98
CA GLY A 112 8.36 0.09 -15.90
C GLY A 112 7.16 0.13 -16.84
N GLY A 113 6.22 1.02 -16.55
CA GLY A 113 4.97 1.22 -17.26
C GLY A 113 3.92 1.78 -16.32
N LEU A 114 2.63 1.52 -16.55
CA LEU A 114 1.58 1.83 -15.58
C LEU A 114 1.53 0.74 -14.51
N LEU A 115 1.89 1.09 -13.28
CA LEU A 115 2.09 0.13 -12.20
C LEU A 115 0.90 0.17 -11.22
N GLY A 116 1.11 0.61 -9.99
CA GLY A 116 0.09 0.63 -8.96
C GLY A 116 -1.00 1.65 -9.19
N ILE A 117 -2.21 1.29 -8.80
CA ILE A 117 -3.36 2.20 -8.72
C ILE A 117 -3.97 2.14 -7.32
N ALA A 118 -4.55 3.23 -6.87
CA ALA A 118 -5.31 3.33 -5.63
C ALA A 118 -6.49 4.28 -5.80
N LEU A 119 -7.58 4.03 -5.08
CA LEU A 119 -8.68 4.97 -5.00
C LEU A 119 -8.41 6.01 -3.92
N SER A 120 -8.86 7.24 -4.11
CA SER A 120 -8.90 8.26 -3.06
C SER A 120 -9.63 7.71 -1.81
N PRO A 121 -9.24 8.09 -0.58
CA PRO A 121 -10.04 7.81 0.61
C PRO A 121 -11.46 8.39 0.54
N GLY A 122 -11.65 9.46 -0.25
CA GLY A 122 -12.94 10.11 -0.52
C GLY A 122 -13.60 9.67 -1.82
N PHE A 123 -13.19 8.55 -2.43
CA PHE A 123 -13.59 8.15 -3.79
C PHE A 123 -15.09 8.18 -4.05
N ALA A 124 -15.90 7.80 -3.06
CA ALA A 124 -17.37 7.85 -3.21
C ALA A 124 -17.92 9.26 -3.54
N SER A 125 -17.15 10.31 -3.24
CA SER A 125 -17.54 11.71 -3.48
C SER A 125 -16.66 12.43 -4.50
N ASP A 126 -15.39 12.08 -4.60
CA ASP A 126 -14.41 12.78 -5.45
C ASP A 126 -14.05 12.03 -6.74
N HIS A 127 -14.35 10.74 -6.81
CA HIS A 127 -14.07 9.85 -7.95
C HIS A 127 -12.59 9.89 -8.41
N MET A 128 -11.64 10.18 -7.50
CA MET A 128 -10.24 10.31 -7.83
C MET A 128 -9.53 8.95 -7.81
N ILE A 129 -8.86 8.63 -8.92
CA ILE A 129 -7.96 7.48 -9.08
C ILE A 129 -6.53 8.00 -9.04
N TYR A 130 -5.70 7.38 -8.22
CA TYR A 130 -4.26 7.60 -8.15
C TYR A 130 -3.54 6.51 -8.93
N ALA A 131 -2.47 6.88 -9.62
CA ALA A 131 -1.66 5.95 -10.39
C ALA A 131 -0.17 6.26 -10.24
N TYR A 132 0.63 5.21 -10.08
CA TYR A 132 2.08 5.28 -10.16
C TYR A 132 2.51 4.74 -11.53
N PHE A 133 3.32 5.50 -12.26
CA PHE A 133 3.81 5.03 -13.54
C PHE A 133 5.21 5.52 -13.87
N THR A 134 5.85 4.82 -14.81
CA THR A 134 7.13 5.19 -15.41
C THR A 134 6.89 6.10 -16.60
N SER A 135 7.43 7.31 -16.54
CA SER A 135 7.44 8.29 -17.64
C SER A 135 8.72 8.20 -18.47
N ALA A 136 8.89 9.09 -19.44
CA ALA A 136 10.14 9.19 -20.18
C ALA A 136 11.34 9.56 -19.29
N SER A 137 11.14 10.32 -18.20
CA SER A 137 12.22 10.87 -17.36
C SER A 137 12.35 10.25 -15.98
N ASP A 138 11.24 9.83 -15.36
CA ASP A 138 11.17 9.41 -13.96
C ASP A 138 10.00 8.44 -13.72
N ASN A 139 9.91 7.88 -12.52
CA ASN A 139 8.67 7.35 -12.00
C ASN A 139 7.92 8.47 -11.25
N ARG A 140 6.59 8.48 -11.32
CA ARG A 140 5.76 9.52 -10.72
C ARG A 140 4.40 9.02 -10.27
N VAL A 141 3.75 9.80 -9.41
CA VAL A 141 2.36 9.60 -9.00
C VAL A 141 1.51 10.71 -9.58
N VAL A 142 0.39 10.32 -10.15
CA VAL A 142 -0.65 11.21 -10.66
C VAL A 142 -1.99 10.88 -10.01
N ARG A 143 -2.92 11.84 -10.06
CA ARG A 143 -4.34 11.59 -9.81
C ARG A 143 -5.16 12.00 -11.01
N MET A 144 -6.29 11.34 -11.21
CA MET A 144 -7.20 11.55 -12.33
C MET A 144 -8.63 11.44 -11.86
N LEU A 145 -9.49 12.30 -12.37
CA LEU A 145 -10.93 12.16 -12.19
C LEU A 145 -11.44 11.00 -13.06
N TRP A 146 -12.23 10.13 -12.50
CA TRP A 146 -13.02 9.17 -13.26
C TRP A 146 -14.45 9.69 -13.44
N ASP A 147 -14.84 9.90 -14.70
CA ASP A 147 -16.16 10.39 -15.08
C ASP A 147 -16.93 9.31 -15.87
N GLU A 148 -17.78 8.57 -15.16
CA GLU A 148 -18.57 7.47 -15.75
C GLU A 148 -19.63 7.97 -16.76
N SER A 149 -19.94 9.26 -16.80
CA SER A 149 -20.89 9.82 -17.78
C SER A 149 -20.32 9.89 -19.19
N LYS A 150 -19.00 9.80 -19.32
CA LYS A 150 -18.31 9.81 -20.62
C LYS A 150 -18.31 8.45 -21.29
N PRO A 151 -18.14 8.41 -22.62
CA PRO A 151 -17.96 7.16 -23.35
C PRO A 151 -16.79 6.35 -22.80
N ALA A 152 -16.87 5.01 -22.93
CA ALA A 152 -15.72 4.15 -22.68
C ALA A 152 -14.47 4.66 -23.43
N LYS A 153 -13.30 4.52 -22.81
CA LYS A 153 -11.99 5.05 -23.25
C LYS A 153 -11.76 6.57 -23.09
N GLU A 154 -12.79 7.33 -22.69
CA GLU A 154 -12.71 8.78 -22.45
C GLU A 154 -13.06 9.13 -21.02
N GLN A 155 -13.22 8.12 -20.14
CA GLN A 155 -13.68 8.31 -18.76
C GLN A 155 -12.60 8.81 -17.81
N LEU A 156 -11.32 8.67 -18.17
CA LEU A 156 -10.23 9.19 -17.36
C LEU A 156 -9.95 10.65 -17.73
N GLY A 157 -9.94 11.51 -16.74
CA GLY A 157 -9.47 12.88 -16.85
C GLY A 157 -7.97 12.95 -17.13
N ALA A 158 -7.47 14.15 -17.49
CA ALA A 158 -6.05 14.37 -17.66
C ALA A 158 -5.30 14.07 -16.34
N PRO A 159 -4.11 13.42 -16.38
CA PRO A 159 -3.34 13.14 -15.20
C PRO A 159 -2.77 14.42 -14.58
N ASP A 160 -3.14 14.71 -13.33
CA ASP A 160 -2.54 15.73 -12.48
C ASP A 160 -1.36 15.10 -11.73
N THR A 161 -0.14 15.58 -12.02
CA THR A 161 1.07 15.05 -11.38
C THR A 161 1.22 15.63 -9.99
N ILE A 162 0.97 14.81 -8.97
CA ILE A 162 1.11 15.21 -7.57
C ILE A 162 2.52 14.95 -7.01
N PHE A 163 3.25 13.96 -7.54
CA PHE A 163 4.61 13.66 -7.12
C PHE A 163 5.46 13.13 -8.27
N LYS A 164 6.73 13.53 -8.38
CA LYS A 164 7.65 13.18 -9.47
C LYS A 164 9.10 13.11 -9.02
N GLY A 165 9.99 12.68 -9.94
CA GLY A 165 11.44 12.63 -9.68
C GLY A 165 11.88 11.36 -8.96
N ILE A 166 11.03 10.34 -8.86
CA ILE A 166 11.42 9.03 -8.37
C ILE A 166 12.33 8.40 -9.45
N PRO A 167 13.54 7.92 -9.11
CA PRO A 167 14.41 7.28 -10.08
C PRO A 167 13.73 6.14 -10.83
N LYS A 168 13.97 6.05 -12.14
CA LYS A 168 13.48 4.96 -12.98
C LYS A 168 14.62 4.14 -13.54
N GLY A 169 14.36 2.88 -13.84
CA GLY A 169 15.29 1.99 -14.49
C GLY A 169 14.60 1.00 -15.42
N TYR A 170 15.38 0.21 -16.14
CA TYR A 170 14.86 -0.94 -16.87
C TYR A 170 14.28 -2.00 -15.90
N ILE A 171 14.83 -2.04 -14.68
CA ILE A 171 14.40 -2.89 -13.57
C ILE A 171 14.18 -2.05 -12.31
N HIS A 172 13.55 -2.62 -11.29
CA HIS A 172 13.39 -2.10 -9.94
C HIS A 172 12.76 -0.70 -9.89
N ASN A 173 11.57 -0.60 -10.46
CA ASN A 173 10.79 0.65 -10.45
C ASN A 173 9.85 0.77 -9.23
N GLY A 174 9.75 -0.27 -8.40
CA GLY A 174 8.77 -0.32 -7.32
C GLY A 174 7.35 -0.32 -7.85
N GLY A 175 6.56 0.68 -7.44
CA GLY A 175 5.29 1.01 -8.08
C GLY A 175 4.04 0.70 -7.27
N ARG A 176 4.14 0.01 -6.13
CA ARG A 176 2.96 -0.19 -5.27
C ARG A 176 2.60 1.11 -4.58
N ILE A 177 1.36 1.56 -4.74
CA ILE A 177 0.78 2.66 -3.97
C ILE A 177 -0.47 2.17 -3.24
N ALA A 178 -0.70 2.73 -2.06
CA ALA A 178 -1.91 2.52 -1.28
C ALA A 178 -2.12 3.66 -0.29
N PHE A 179 -3.37 3.99 0.00
CA PHE A 179 -3.68 4.87 1.13
C PHE A 179 -3.65 4.06 2.42
N GLY A 180 -2.91 4.57 3.40
CA GLY A 180 -2.89 4.00 4.74
C GLY A 180 -4.14 4.37 5.54
N PRO A 181 -4.36 3.72 6.69
CA PRO A 181 -5.48 4.03 7.58
C PRO A 181 -5.42 5.45 8.17
N ASP A 182 -4.27 6.12 8.06
CA ASP A 182 -4.05 7.53 8.42
C ASP A 182 -4.44 8.51 7.29
N GLY A 183 -4.97 8.00 6.17
CA GLY A 183 -5.36 8.79 5.00
C GLY A 183 -4.18 9.30 4.15
N MET A 184 -2.94 8.92 4.48
CA MET A 184 -1.76 9.30 3.70
C MET A 184 -1.50 8.29 2.58
N LEU A 185 -0.91 8.77 1.49
CA LEU A 185 -0.51 7.94 0.36
C LEU A 185 0.89 7.38 0.59
N TYR A 186 1.00 6.05 0.59
CA TYR A 186 2.28 5.36 0.65
C TYR A 186 2.67 4.85 -0.73
N ALA A 187 3.98 4.95 -1.04
CA ALA A 187 4.52 4.47 -2.30
C ALA A 187 5.81 3.67 -2.08
N GLY A 188 5.81 2.41 -2.50
CA GLY A 188 7.01 1.59 -2.56
C GLY A 188 7.81 1.92 -3.82
N THR A 189 9.09 2.21 -3.68
CA THR A 189 9.99 2.51 -4.80
C THR A 189 11.10 1.47 -4.92
N GLY A 190 11.70 1.38 -6.10
CA GLY A 190 12.88 0.58 -6.34
C GLY A 190 14.12 1.45 -6.50
N GLU A 191 15.29 0.84 -6.36
CA GLU A 191 16.59 1.53 -6.51
C GLU A 191 17.04 1.66 -7.98
N SER A 192 16.20 1.22 -8.92
CA SER A 192 16.38 1.41 -10.36
C SER A 192 17.67 0.82 -10.94
N GLY A 193 18.22 -0.26 -10.33
CA GLY A 193 19.50 -0.86 -10.66
C GLY A 193 20.71 -0.10 -10.10
N GLN A 194 20.49 0.95 -9.31
CA GLN A 194 21.51 1.78 -8.69
C GLN A 194 21.52 1.58 -7.17
N ARG A 195 22.13 0.51 -6.71
CA ARG A 195 22.09 0.02 -5.32
C ARG A 195 22.34 1.09 -4.26
N GLY A 196 23.27 2.04 -4.53
CA GLY A 196 23.61 3.12 -3.59
C GLY A 196 22.47 4.07 -3.28
N LEU A 197 21.46 4.19 -4.17
CA LEU A 197 20.29 5.04 -3.94
C LEU A 197 19.47 4.58 -2.72
N ALA A 198 19.48 3.29 -2.41
CA ALA A 198 18.71 2.75 -1.29
C ALA A 198 19.14 3.34 0.07
N GLN A 199 20.44 3.54 0.28
CA GLN A 199 21.00 4.12 1.51
C GLN A 199 21.06 5.66 1.49
N ASP A 200 21.00 6.29 0.32
CA ASP A 200 20.96 7.74 0.22
C ASP A 200 19.56 8.28 0.57
N ARG A 201 19.39 8.87 1.75
CA ARG A 201 18.12 9.45 2.22
C ARG A 201 17.67 10.68 1.45
N LYS A 202 18.51 11.26 0.59
CA LYS A 202 18.13 12.34 -0.32
C LYS A 202 17.56 11.81 -1.63
N SER A 203 17.82 10.54 -1.94
CA SER A 203 17.24 9.84 -3.09
C SER A 203 15.85 9.31 -2.76
N LEU A 204 14.95 9.28 -3.75
CA LEU A 204 13.63 8.68 -3.67
C LEU A 204 13.62 7.20 -4.11
N GLY A 205 14.74 6.67 -4.58
CA GLY A 205 14.88 5.26 -4.99
C GLY A 205 15.19 4.33 -3.81
N GLY A 206 14.57 3.14 -3.80
CA GLY A 206 14.76 2.15 -2.74
C GLY A 206 14.20 2.60 -1.39
N LYS A 207 12.94 3.07 -1.39
CA LYS A 207 12.24 3.68 -0.25
C LYS A 207 10.81 3.16 -0.13
N ILE A 208 10.25 3.34 1.05
CA ILE A 208 8.81 3.58 1.18
C ILE A 208 8.65 5.08 1.41
N LEU A 209 7.87 5.74 0.56
CA LEU A 209 7.51 7.15 0.68
C LEU A 209 6.15 7.27 1.36
N ARG A 210 5.94 8.35 2.12
CA ARG A 210 4.65 8.68 2.72
C ARG A 210 4.34 10.15 2.45
N LEU A 211 3.23 10.36 1.73
CA LEU A 211 2.82 11.63 1.13
C LEU A 211 1.41 11.99 1.58
N THR A 212 1.07 13.27 1.54
CA THR A 212 -0.33 13.69 1.59
C THR A 212 -1.05 13.29 0.28
N PRO A 213 -2.38 13.30 0.21
CA PRO A 213 -3.11 13.10 -1.04
C PRO A 213 -2.74 14.11 -2.15
N GLU A 214 -2.19 15.26 -1.79
CA GLU A 214 -1.73 16.31 -2.71
C GLU A 214 -0.30 16.11 -3.19
N GLY A 215 0.46 15.16 -2.57
CA GLY A 215 1.82 14.82 -2.96
C GLY A 215 2.91 15.49 -2.12
N ASP A 216 2.56 16.26 -1.09
CA ASP A 216 3.54 16.83 -0.17
C ASP A 216 4.08 15.76 0.81
N PRO A 217 5.28 15.93 1.39
CA PRO A 217 5.73 15.10 2.49
C PRO A 217 4.69 15.06 3.62
N ALA A 218 4.26 13.86 4.03
CA ALA A 218 3.20 13.75 5.02
C ALA A 218 3.64 14.25 6.41
N PRO A 219 2.78 14.96 7.16
CA PRO A 219 3.07 15.37 8.53
C PRO A 219 3.45 14.18 9.41
N GLY A 220 4.48 14.36 10.25
CA GLY A 220 4.95 13.30 11.15
C GLY A 220 5.83 12.25 10.48
N ASN A 221 6.32 12.48 9.26
CA ASN A 221 7.38 11.67 8.68
C ASN A 221 8.64 11.69 9.56
N PRO A 222 9.40 10.59 9.61
CA PRO A 222 10.55 10.46 10.53
C PRO A 222 11.72 11.39 10.16
N PHE A 223 11.77 11.86 8.91
CA PHE A 223 12.79 12.80 8.44
C PHE A 223 12.11 14.13 8.09
N PRO A 224 12.49 15.25 8.73
CA PRO A 224 11.87 16.55 8.48
C PRO A 224 11.88 16.93 7.01
N ASP A 225 10.75 17.46 6.51
CA ASP A 225 10.56 17.95 5.14
C ASP A 225 10.85 16.90 4.04
N SER A 226 10.88 15.62 4.39
CA SER A 226 11.17 14.52 3.47
C SER A 226 9.97 13.60 3.30
N PRO A 227 9.67 13.17 2.06
CA PRO A 227 8.66 12.14 1.82
C PRO A 227 9.13 10.73 2.24
N VAL A 228 10.41 10.55 2.56
CA VAL A 228 10.98 9.25 2.92
C VAL A 228 10.43 8.78 4.27
N TYR A 229 9.76 7.63 4.26
CA TYR A 229 9.25 6.98 5.46
C TYR A 229 10.22 5.91 5.98
N THR A 230 10.77 5.09 5.05
CA THR A 230 11.83 4.11 5.32
C THR A 230 12.81 4.06 4.16
N TYR A 231 14.00 3.50 4.39
CA TYR A 231 15.05 3.43 3.39
C TYR A 231 15.81 2.10 3.46
N GLY A 232 16.79 1.91 2.57
CA GLY A 232 17.53 0.66 2.50
C GLY A 232 16.74 -0.48 1.86
N HIS A 233 15.81 -0.15 0.96
CA HIS A 233 15.03 -1.12 0.18
C HIS A 233 15.61 -1.30 -1.23
N ARG A 234 15.42 -2.50 -1.79
CA ARG A 234 15.81 -2.79 -3.18
C ARG A 234 14.65 -2.52 -4.16
N ASN A 235 13.51 -3.19 -3.98
CA ASN A 235 12.36 -3.07 -4.88
C ASN A 235 11.06 -3.47 -4.19
N VAL A 236 10.38 -2.52 -3.59
CA VAL A 236 9.14 -2.74 -2.83
C VAL A 236 7.94 -2.80 -3.79
N GLN A 237 7.17 -3.91 -3.79
CA GLN A 237 6.01 -4.10 -4.66
C GLN A 237 4.72 -4.49 -3.94
N GLY A 238 4.73 -4.62 -2.63
CA GLY A 238 3.52 -4.88 -1.83
C GLY A 238 3.48 -4.02 -0.58
N LEU A 239 2.30 -3.54 -0.23
CA LEU A 239 2.00 -2.78 0.99
C LEU A 239 0.66 -3.26 1.53
N ALA A 240 0.58 -3.55 2.83
CA ALA A 240 -0.66 -3.88 3.53
C ALA A 240 -0.59 -3.45 4.99
N TRP A 241 -1.74 -3.17 5.59
CA TRP A 241 -1.88 -2.85 7.01
C TRP A 241 -2.70 -3.91 7.69
N ASP A 242 -2.33 -4.23 8.92
CA ASP A 242 -3.16 -5.05 9.80
C ASP A 242 -4.21 -4.22 10.57
N ASP A 243 -5.02 -4.91 11.39
CA ASP A 243 -6.09 -4.27 12.17
C ASP A 243 -5.57 -3.28 13.23
N LYS A 244 -4.28 -3.32 13.56
CA LYS A 244 -3.59 -2.38 14.45
C LYS A 244 -2.89 -1.26 13.69
N GLN A 245 -3.17 -1.14 12.39
CA GLN A 245 -2.57 -0.14 11.51
C GLN A 245 -1.04 -0.27 11.36
N ARG A 246 -0.48 -1.47 11.60
CA ARG A 246 0.93 -1.76 11.37
C ARG A 246 1.16 -2.06 9.90
N LEU A 247 2.11 -1.39 9.29
CA LEU A 247 2.43 -1.55 7.86
C LEU A 247 3.37 -2.73 7.65
N PHE A 248 3.06 -3.53 6.63
CA PHE A 248 3.91 -4.57 6.09
C PHE A 248 4.23 -4.29 4.63
N ALA A 249 5.43 -4.71 4.19
CA ALA A 249 5.86 -4.56 2.82
C ALA A 249 6.57 -5.81 2.31
N SER A 250 6.32 -6.18 1.06
CA SER A 250 7.06 -7.21 0.35
C SER A 250 8.13 -6.60 -0.53
N GLU A 251 9.27 -7.25 -0.61
CA GLU A 251 10.46 -6.76 -1.28
C GLU A 251 11.21 -7.87 -2.01
N PHE A 252 11.64 -7.56 -3.24
CA PHE A 252 12.52 -8.46 -4.02
C PHE A 252 13.96 -8.36 -3.56
N GLY A 253 14.54 -9.50 -3.24
CA GLY A 253 15.97 -9.64 -3.11
C GLY A 253 16.71 -9.68 -4.45
N GLN A 254 18.02 -9.83 -4.40
CA GLN A 254 18.83 -9.91 -5.60
C GLN A 254 19.13 -11.36 -5.99
N ASP A 255 19.88 -12.04 -5.15
CA ASP A 255 20.43 -13.36 -5.46
C ASP A 255 20.08 -14.39 -4.38
N THR A 256 19.72 -13.93 -3.17
CA THR A 256 19.59 -14.82 -2.02
C THR A 256 18.20 -14.74 -1.41
N TRP A 257 17.76 -13.56 -0.93
CA TRP A 257 16.57 -13.47 -0.09
C TRP A 257 15.55 -12.43 -0.55
N ASP A 258 14.38 -12.90 -0.92
CA ASP A 258 13.16 -12.11 -0.95
C ASP A 258 12.59 -11.94 0.46
N GLU A 259 11.88 -10.85 0.72
CA GLU A 259 11.53 -10.45 2.09
C GLU A 259 10.05 -10.07 2.26
N LEU A 260 9.51 -10.36 3.45
CA LEU A 260 8.36 -9.69 4.01
C LEU A 260 8.80 -8.94 5.26
N ASN A 261 8.58 -7.63 5.25
CA ASN A 261 9.04 -6.69 6.27
C ASN A 261 7.88 -6.12 7.07
N ALA A 262 8.00 -6.07 8.41
CA ALA A 262 7.19 -5.20 9.25
C ALA A 262 7.83 -3.81 9.28
N ILE A 263 7.08 -2.79 8.88
CA ILE A 263 7.63 -1.46 8.60
C ILE A 263 7.63 -0.57 9.84
N LYS A 264 8.81 -0.03 10.17
CA LYS A 264 9.04 0.91 11.27
C LYS A 264 9.43 2.28 10.70
N PRO A 265 8.76 3.37 11.08
CA PRO A 265 9.13 4.72 10.64
C PRO A 265 10.63 5.00 10.87
N GLY A 266 11.32 5.51 9.85
CA GLY A 266 12.74 5.81 9.91
C GLY A 266 13.68 4.60 9.84
N GLY A 267 13.15 3.38 9.71
CA GLY A 267 13.93 2.14 9.66
C GLY A 267 14.82 2.03 8.41
N ASP A 268 16.02 1.45 8.61
CA ASP A 268 16.94 1.02 7.56
C ASP A 268 16.76 -0.49 7.34
N TYR A 269 16.38 -0.90 6.12
CA TYR A 269 16.13 -2.30 5.75
C TYR A 269 17.35 -2.99 5.13
N GLY A 270 18.49 -2.29 5.13
CA GLY A 270 19.82 -2.87 4.94
C GLY A 270 20.35 -2.87 3.51
N TRP A 271 19.51 -2.92 2.48
CA TRP A 271 20.00 -2.97 1.10
C TRP A 271 20.87 -1.76 0.75
N PRO A 272 22.02 -1.91 0.06
CA PRO A 272 22.64 -3.16 -0.43
C PRO A 272 23.63 -3.81 0.55
N ASN A 273 23.74 -3.33 1.77
CA ASN A 273 24.73 -3.80 2.75
C ASN A 273 24.30 -5.09 3.45
N ALA A 274 23.01 -5.36 3.48
CA ALA A 274 22.40 -6.60 3.94
C ALA A 274 21.28 -7.01 2.97
N GLU A 275 21.06 -8.33 2.82
CA GLU A 275 19.98 -8.97 2.10
C GLU A 275 19.46 -10.10 2.99
N GLY A 276 18.19 -10.06 3.36
CA GLY A 276 17.62 -10.94 4.36
C GLY A 276 17.93 -10.53 5.81
N ARG A 277 17.82 -11.48 6.73
CA ARG A 277 18.11 -11.25 8.15
C ARG A 277 19.57 -10.88 8.39
N SER A 278 19.77 -9.81 9.14
CA SER A 278 21.08 -9.30 9.52
C SER A 278 21.33 -9.44 11.02
N SER A 279 22.57 -9.74 11.40
CA SER A 279 23.02 -9.67 12.80
C SER A 279 23.40 -8.24 13.24
N ASP A 280 23.53 -7.29 12.30
CA ASP A 280 23.80 -5.88 12.61
C ASP A 280 22.47 -5.22 13.06
N PRO A 281 22.38 -4.78 14.34
CA PRO A 281 21.13 -4.26 14.90
C PRO A 281 20.68 -2.93 14.31
N LYS A 282 21.51 -2.27 13.50
CA LYS A 282 21.11 -1.05 12.78
C LYS A 282 20.10 -1.32 11.69
N TYR A 283 20.05 -2.55 11.14
CA TYR A 283 19.12 -2.94 10.11
C TYR A 283 17.87 -3.62 10.69
N VAL A 284 16.71 -3.28 10.15
CA VAL A 284 15.46 -3.96 10.46
C VAL A 284 15.42 -5.26 9.65
N SER A 285 15.48 -6.39 10.35
CA SER A 285 15.40 -7.71 9.70
C SER A 285 13.97 -8.05 9.27
N PRO A 286 13.80 -8.79 8.15
CA PRO A 286 12.49 -9.27 7.70
C PRO A 286 11.85 -10.24 8.69
N ILE A 287 10.52 -10.26 8.74
CA ILE A 287 9.73 -11.22 9.53
C ILE A 287 9.68 -12.59 8.89
N ALA A 288 9.76 -12.64 7.55
CA ALA A 288 9.90 -13.86 6.76
C ALA A 288 10.78 -13.58 5.53
N GLN A 289 11.50 -14.61 5.08
CA GLN A 289 12.35 -14.52 3.90
C GLN A 289 12.34 -15.85 3.12
N TRP A 290 12.55 -15.76 1.82
CA TRP A 290 12.53 -16.88 0.87
C TRP A 290 13.71 -16.78 -0.07
N HIS A 291 14.19 -17.90 -0.58
CA HIS A 291 15.09 -17.85 -1.75
C HIS A 291 14.39 -17.19 -2.94
N THR A 292 15.13 -16.42 -3.74
CA THR A 292 14.57 -15.63 -4.85
C THR A 292 13.88 -16.46 -5.93
N ASP A 293 14.14 -17.78 -5.96
CA ASP A 293 13.43 -18.72 -6.84
C ASP A 293 12.03 -19.10 -6.32
N ASP A 294 11.82 -18.97 -5.01
CA ASP A 294 10.60 -19.44 -4.35
C ASP A 294 9.51 -18.36 -4.25
N ALA A 295 9.86 -17.08 -4.35
CA ALA A 295 8.88 -16.01 -4.20
C ALA A 295 8.89 -15.01 -5.36
N SER A 296 9.84 -14.07 -5.47
CA SER A 296 9.71 -12.83 -6.22
C SER A 296 8.40 -12.12 -5.83
N PRO A 297 8.31 -11.62 -4.57
CA PRO A 297 7.06 -11.21 -3.96
C PRO A 297 6.58 -9.87 -4.50
N SER A 298 5.30 -9.80 -4.87
CA SER A 298 4.70 -8.57 -5.36
C SER A 298 3.56 -8.11 -4.44
N GLY A 299 2.32 -8.07 -4.87
CA GLY A 299 1.23 -7.60 -4.03
C GLY A 299 1.03 -8.44 -2.77
N ILE A 300 0.66 -7.76 -1.68
CA ILE A 300 0.26 -8.40 -0.41
C ILE A 300 -1.09 -7.88 0.05
N ALA A 301 -1.83 -8.70 0.80
CA ALA A 301 -3.06 -8.33 1.47
C ALA A 301 -3.08 -8.91 2.89
N TYR A 302 -3.69 -8.19 3.83
CA TYR A 302 -3.96 -8.68 5.17
C TYR A 302 -5.41 -9.15 5.27
N VAL A 303 -5.63 -10.36 5.80
CA VAL A 303 -6.94 -10.91 6.11
C VAL A 303 -6.83 -11.75 7.39
N ASP A 304 -7.60 -11.42 8.40
CA ASP A 304 -7.77 -12.19 9.64
C ASP A 304 -6.46 -12.67 10.29
N GLY A 305 -5.53 -11.74 10.53
CA GLY A 305 -4.24 -12.04 11.18
C GLY A 305 -3.19 -12.64 10.24
N VAL A 306 -3.44 -12.71 8.93
CA VAL A 306 -2.56 -13.34 7.95
C VAL A 306 -2.18 -12.36 6.85
N ILE A 307 -0.90 -12.32 6.48
CA ILE A 307 -0.48 -11.71 5.22
C ILE A 307 -0.53 -12.77 4.12
N TRP A 308 -1.27 -12.44 3.06
CA TRP A 308 -1.30 -13.19 1.80
C TRP A 308 -0.41 -12.49 0.80
N MET A 309 0.54 -13.21 0.18
CA MET A 309 1.58 -12.62 -0.67
C MET A 309 1.67 -13.35 -2.01
N ALA A 310 1.51 -12.60 -3.09
CA ALA A 310 1.59 -13.10 -4.46
C ALA A 310 3.05 -13.25 -4.90
N GLY A 311 3.45 -14.45 -5.35
CA GLY A 311 4.78 -14.78 -5.83
C GLY A 311 4.85 -14.90 -7.35
N LEU A 312 5.72 -14.12 -7.98
CA LEU A 312 5.88 -14.11 -9.44
C LEU A 312 6.72 -15.30 -9.94
N LYS A 313 8.01 -15.34 -9.59
CA LYS A 313 8.91 -16.42 -10.01
C LYS A 313 8.55 -17.74 -9.33
N GLY A 314 8.19 -17.67 -8.05
CA GLY A 314 7.76 -18.82 -7.27
C GLY A 314 6.38 -19.38 -7.68
N GLN A 315 5.59 -18.65 -8.47
CA GLN A 315 4.30 -19.07 -9.02
C GLN A 315 3.37 -19.65 -7.95
N ARG A 316 3.26 -18.97 -6.81
CA ARG A 316 2.45 -19.43 -5.66
C ARG A 316 1.91 -18.28 -4.86
N LEU A 317 0.86 -18.55 -4.11
CA LEU A 317 0.32 -17.66 -3.09
C LEU A 317 0.89 -18.10 -1.74
N TRP A 318 1.59 -17.21 -1.07
CA TRP A 318 2.12 -17.44 0.25
C TRP A 318 1.13 -16.97 1.32
N ARG A 319 0.98 -17.77 2.38
CA ARG A 319 0.27 -17.46 3.61
C ARG A 319 1.27 -17.28 4.73
N ILE A 320 1.27 -16.13 5.38
CA ILE A 320 2.16 -15.80 6.49
C ILE A 320 1.29 -15.42 7.70
N PRO A 321 1.08 -16.35 8.66
CA PRO A 321 0.32 -16.03 9.87
C PRO A 321 1.13 -15.11 10.76
N LEU A 322 0.46 -14.13 11.38
CA LEU A 322 1.11 -13.11 12.20
C LEU A 322 0.86 -13.33 13.71
N ASP A 323 1.88 -12.97 14.49
CA ASP A 323 1.81 -12.66 15.91
C ASP A 323 2.40 -11.26 16.09
N GLY A 324 1.53 -10.26 16.09
CA GLY A 324 1.95 -8.87 16.07
C GLY A 324 2.76 -8.51 14.82
N THR A 325 4.02 -8.11 14.99
CA THR A 325 4.95 -7.77 13.91
C THR A 325 5.94 -8.90 13.60
N THR A 326 5.60 -10.14 13.96
CA THR A 326 6.43 -11.32 13.68
C THR A 326 5.59 -12.40 12.99
N ALA A 327 6.24 -13.35 12.33
CA ALA A 327 5.54 -14.51 11.82
C ALA A 327 5.24 -15.49 12.98
N ALA A 328 3.98 -15.89 13.12
CA ALA A 328 3.53 -16.83 14.16
C ALA A 328 3.96 -18.27 13.85
N ALA A 329 4.12 -18.61 12.57
CA ALA A 329 4.57 -19.92 12.10
C ALA A 329 5.29 -19.80 10.75
N ALA A 330 5.83 -20.90 10.26
CA ALA A 330 6.44 -20.95 8.93
C ALA A 330 5.41 -20.62 7.83
N PRO A 331 5.79 -19.84 6.80
CA PRO A 331 4.92 -19.56 5.68
C PRO A 331 4.46 -20.83 4.96
N GLN A 332 3.20 -20.84 4.50
CA GLN A 332 2.61 -21.92 3.72
C GLN A 332 2.41 -21.49 2.27
N ALA A 333 2.66 -22.41 1.33
CA ALA A 333 2.50 -22.18 -0.11
C ALA A 333 1.21 -22.81 -0.63
N PHE A 334 0.46 -22.06 -1.44
CA PHE A 334 -0.77 -22.50 -2.10
C PHE A 334 -0.72 -22.21 -3.60
N LEU A 335 -1.51 -22.93 -4.39
CA LEU A 335 -1.68 -22.77 -5.83
C LEU A 335 -0.36 -22.86 -6.62
N THR A 336 0.62 -23.61 -6.14
CA THR A 336 1.97 -23.69 -6.70
C THR A 336 1.95 -24.21 -8.14
N GLY A 337 2.34 -23.36 -9.11
CA GLY A 337 2.40 -23.71 -10.53
C GLY A 337 1.04 -23.78 -11.26
N GLU A 338 -0.09 -23.69 -10.54
CA GLU A 338 -1.42 -23.86 -11.13
C GLU A 338 -1.79 -22.73 -12.07
N TYR A 339 -1.55 -21.48 -11.63
CA TYR A 339 -1.92 -20.25 -12.34
C TYR A 339 -0.71 -19.47 -12.87
N GLY A 340 0.49 -20.04 -12.78
CA GLY A 340 1.72 -19.36 -13.18
C GLY A 340 2.09 -18.21 -12.26
N ARG A 341 2.57 -17.11 -12.83
CA ARG A 341 3.05 -15.93 -12.09
C ARG A 341 1.88 -15.20 -11.44
N LEU A 342 1.98 -14.93 -10.14
CA LEU A 342 0.97 -14.22 -9.36
C LEU A 342 1.50 -12.82 -9.01
N ARG A 343 0.73 -11.77 -9.37
CA ARG A 343 1.18 -10.37 -9.26
C ARG A 343 0.57 -9.64 -8.08
N THR A 344 -0.73 -9.65 -7.95
CA THR A 344 -1.44 -8.80 -7.00
C THR A 344 -2.48 -9.60 -6.26
N VAL A 345 -2.48 -9.48 -4.94
CA VAL A 345 -3.55 -9.95 -4.07
C VAL A 345 -4.11 -8.76 -3.31
N VAL A 346 -5.43 -8.68 -3.20
CA VAL A 346 -6.17 -7.60 -2.53
C VAL A 346 -7.31 -8.21 -1.73
N ALA A 347 -7.56 -7.73 -0.52
CA ALA A 347 -8.68 -8.17 0.28
C ALA A 347 -10.02 -7.84 -0.42
N ALA A 348 -10.93 -8.82 -0.43
CA ALA A 348 -12.25 -8.74 -1.06
C ALA A 348 -13.39 -8.62 -0.03
N GLY A 349 -13.04 -8.46 1.24
CA GLY A 349 -13.97 -8.46 2.37
C GLY A 349 -14.23 -9.85 2.95
N GLY A 350 -14.43 -9.92 4.27
CA GLY A 350 -14.50 -11.18 5.01
C GLY A 350 -13.25 -12.03 4.79
N ASP A 351 -13.43 -13.32 4.57
CA ASP A 351 -12.39 -14.30 4.33
C ASP A 351 -12.00 -14.46 2.84
N LYS A 352 -12.14 -13.39 2.04
CA LYS A 352 -11.90 -13.46 0.60
C LYS A 352 -10.80 -12.52 0.13
N VAL A 353 -10.15 -12.93 -0.96
CA VAL A 353 -9.16 -12.11 -1.68
C VAL A 353 -9.38 -12.20 -3.20
N TRP A 354 -9.03 -11.10 -3.89
CA TRP A 354 -8.83 -11.09 -5.32
C TRP A 354 -7.36 -11.37 -5.62
N LEU A 355 -7.09 -12.30 -6.55
CA LEU A 355 -5.74 -12.66 -6.98
C LEU A 355 -5.59 -12.45 -8.48
N VAL A 356 -4.57 -11.71 -8.90
CA VAL A 356 -4.27 -11.39 -10.31
C VAL A 356 -3.04 -12.15 -10.77
N THR A 357 -3.14 -12.83 -11.90
CA THR A 357 -2.00 -13.47 -12.57
C THR A 357 -1.18 -12.47 -13.39
N SER A 358 0.02 -12.82 -13.83
CA SER A 358 0.93 -11.96 -14.62
C SER A 358 1.79 -12.81 -15.54
N ASN A 359 1.16 -13.60 -16.39
CA ASN A 359 1.85 -14.50 -17.30
C ASN A 359 2.20 -13.82 -18.64
N THR A 360 1.50 -12.70 -18.96
CA THR A 360 1.73 -11.92 -20.19
C THR A 360 2.74 -10.78 -20.00
N ASP A 361 3.44 -10.71 -18.86
CA ASP A 361 4.39 -9.65 -18.51
C ASP A 361 5.76 -9.75 -19.23
N GLY A 362 5.89 -10.65 -20.21
CA GLY A 362 7.13 -10.92 -20.96
C GLY A 362 8.11 -11.86 -20.25
N ARG A 363 7.84 -12.27 -19.00
CA ARG A 363 8.64 -13.24 -18.22
C ARG A 363 7.89 -14.54 -17.93
N GLY A 364 6.59 -14.55 -18.17
CA GLY A 364 5.72 -15.71 -18.02
C GLY A 364 5.64 -16.58 -19.26
N LYS A 365 4.85 -17.64 -19.15
CA LYS A 365 4.43 -18.50 -20.27
C LYS A 365 2.91 -18.47 -20.33
N PRO A 366 2.31 -17.51 -21.06
CA PRO A 366 0.86 -17.36 -21.10
C PRO A 366 0.16 -18.62 -21.62
N LYS A 367 -0.95 -18.96 -20.97
CA LYS A 367 -1.88 -20.01 -21.42
C LYS A 367 -3.15 -19.35 -21.96
N PRO A 368 -3.98 -20.06 -22.74
CA PRO A 368 -5.28 -19.53 -23.16
C PRO A 368 -6.11 -19.03 -21.97
N GLY A 369 -6.60 -17.80 -22.06
CA GLY A 369 -7.34 -17.12 -21.00
C GLY A 369 -6.48 -16.38 -19.97
N ASP A 370 -5.15 -16.36 -20.07
CA ASP A 370 -4.30 -15.49 -19.25
C ASP A 370 -4.33 -14.04 -19.80
N ASP A 371 -4.15 -13.01 -18.98
CA ASP A 371 -4.12 -13.10 -17.53
C ASP A 371 -5.53 -13.02 -16.95
N ARG A 372 -5.66 -13.37 -15.70
CA ARG A 372 -6.98 -13.52 -15.07
C ARG A 372 -7.03 -12.93 -13.66
N ILE A 373 -8.25 -12.62 -13.21
CA ILE A 373 -8.57 -12.31 -11.82
C ILE A 373 -9.32 -13.50 -11.24
N LEU A 374 -8.85 -14.00 -10.11
CA LEU A 374 -9.47 -15.08 -9.35
C LEU A 374 -10.08 -14.52 -8.06
N GLU A 375 -11.21 -15.06 -7.65
CA GLU A 375 -11.78 -14.89 -6.30
C GLU A 375 -11.45 -16.12 -5.49
N LEU A 376 -10.82 -15.91 -4.33
CA LEU A 376 -10.41 -16.98 -3.42
C LEU A 376 -11.09 -16.80 -2.06
N GLU A 377 -11.48 -17.90 -1.42
CA GLU A 377 -11.72 -18.01 0.01
C GLU A 377 -10.42 -18.43 0.69
N VAL A 378 -10.05 -17.74 1.77
CA VAL A 378 -8.77 -17.91 2.47
C VAL A 378 -8.98 -18.06 3.97
N LYS A 379 -8.14 -18.92 4.64
CA LYS A 379 -8.23 -19.18 6.09
C LYS A 379 -6.85 -19.27 6.72
#